data_77bb453f442ebe761fb68837c72efa75
#
_entry.id   77bb453f442ebe761fb68837c72efa75
#
_cell.length_a   1.000
_cell.length_b   1.000
_cell.length_c   1.000
_cell.angle_alpha   90.00
_cell.angle_beta   90.00
_cell.angle_gamma   90.00
#
_symmetry.space_group_name_H-M   'P 1'
#
loop_
_entity.id
_entity.type
_entity.pdbx_description
1 polymer ?
#
loop_
_entity_poly.entity_id
_entity_poly.type
_entity_poly.pdbx_seq_one_letter_code
_entity_poly.pdbx_strand_id
1 'polypeptide(L)'
;MLQREFRLVYSALRLSDLDQRNQFFNAMPTINQLVRKGRRKLNAKSKSPALENSPFRRGVCIQVMTRTPKKPNSAMRKVAKVRLTNGYEVIAYIPDEGHNLQEHSIVLVRGGRVKDLPGVRYHIVRGTLDAAGVENRKQGRSKYGAKRPKAAQTK
;
A
#
# COMPACT_ATOMS: atom_id res chain seq x y z
N MET A 1 -20.20 -20.81 41.74
CA MET A 1 -20.63 -19.41 41.88
C MET A 1 -19.49 -18.37 41.75
N LEU A 2 -18.25 -18.69 42.06
CA LEU A 2 -17.10 -17.75 42.04
C LEU A 2 -16.61 -17.29 40.66
N GLN A 3 -16.87 -18.01 39.58
CA GLN A 3 -16.37 -17.62 38.23
C GLN A 3 -17.21 -16.56 37.51
N ARG A 4 -18.44 -16.27 37.92
CA ARG A 4 -19.28 -15.20 37.33
C ARG A 4 -18.91 -13.82 37.87
N GLU A 5 -18.49 -13.73 39.09
CA GLU A 5 -18.07 -12.46 39.71
C GLU A 5 -16.78 -11.89 39.09
N PHE A 6 -15.80 -12.76 38.79
CA PHE A 6 -14.53 -12.33 38.16
C PHE A 6 -14.72 -11.74 36.77
N ARG A 7 -15.67 -12.21 35.96
CA ARG A 7 -15.95 -11.68 34.65
C ARG A 7 -16.57 -10.28 34.67
N LEU A 8 -17.39 -9.98 35.63
CA LEU A 8 -18.03 -8.67 35.79
C LEU A 8 -17.04 -7.59 36.23
N VAL A 9 -16.10 -7.91 37.10
CA VAL A 9 -15.07 -6.99 37.58
C VAL A 9 -14.09 -6.63 36.47
N TYR A 10 -13.68 -7.58 35.61
CA TYR A 10 -12.80 -7.31 34.46
C TYR A 10 -13.48 -6.53 33.34
N SER A 11 -14.79 -6.66 33.15
CA SER A 11 -15.54 -5.88 32.19
C SER A 11 -15.75 -4.43 32.63
N ALA A 12 -15.95 -4.20 33.92
CA ALA A 12 -16.10 -2.86 34.51
C ALA A 12 -14.78 -2.06 34.47
N LEU A 13 -13.63 -2.71 34.73
CA LEU A 13 -12.31 -2.07 34.66
C LEU A 13 -11.93 -1.68 33.23
N ARG A 14 -12.34 -2.43 32.21
CA ARG A 14 -12.11 -2.07 30.79
C ARG A 14 -12.96 -0.90 30.30
N LEU A 15 -14.19 -0.76 30.80
CA LEU A 15 -15.08 0.34 30.44
C LEU A 15 -14.62 1.65 31.05
N SER A 16 -14.12 1.64 32.30
CA SER A 16 -13.58 2.85 32.94
C SER A 16 -12.31 3.40 32.26
N ASP A 17 -11.43 2.52 31.75
CA ASP A 17 -10.22 2.91 31.03
C ASP A 17 -10.49 3.45 29.62
N LEU A 18 -11.57 3.01 28.99
CA LEU A 18 -12.01 3.54 27.68
C LEU A 18 -12.69 4.89 27.83
N ASP A 19 -13.42 5.09 28.88
CA ASP A 19 -14.13 6.36 29.14
C ASP A 19 -13.14 7.46 29.58
N GLN A 20 -12.15 7.14 30.41
CA GLN A 20 -11.06 8.06 30.74
C GLN A 20 -10.22 8.47 29.52
N ARG A 21 -9.95 7.55 28.57
CA ARG A 21 -9.25 7.86 27.33
C ARG A 21 -10.05 8.80 26.43
N ASN A 22 -11.38 8.65 26.36
CA ASN A 22 -12.24 9.49 25.53
C ASN A 22 -12.45 10.89 26.12
N GLN A 23 -12.41 11.04 27.43
CA GLN A 23 -12.51 12.36 28.09
C GLN A 23 -11.25 13.21 27.86
N PHE A 24 -10.07 12.61 27.69
CA PHE A 24 -8.85 13.36 27.37
C PHE A 24 -8.81 13.92 25.93
N PHE A 25 -9.64 13.43 25.02
CA PHE A 25 -9.63 13.87 23.63
C PHE A 25 -10.50 15.11 23.34
N ASN A 26 -11.43 15.45 24.22
CA ASN A 26 -12.38 16.55 23.98
C ASN A 26 -12.13 17.83 24.78
N ALA A 27 -11.19 17.85 25.70
CA ALA A 27 -10.85 19.07 26.43
C ALA A 27 -9.78 19.85 25.68
N MET A 28 -10.09 21.07 25.29
CA MET A 28 -9.07 22.00 24.74
C MET A 28 -8.03 22.26 25.84
N PRO A 29 -6.76 21.97 25.59
CA PRO A 29 -5.74 22.17 26.61
C PRO A 29 -5.54 23.64 26.89
N THR A 30 -5.38 24.00 28.16
CA THR A 30 -5.06 25.36 28.59
C THR A 30 -3.66 25.76 28.13
N ILE A 31 -3.39 27.05 28.04
CA ILE A 31 -2.07 27.58 27.64
C ILE A 31 -0.98 27.02 28.54
N ASN A 32 -1.16 26.93 29.83
CA ASN A 32 -0.19 26.38 30.77
C ASN A 32 0.07 24.87 30.53
N GLN A 33 -0.96 24.10 30.15
CA GLN A 33 -0.78 22.70 29.77
C GLN A 33 0.01 22.55 28.47
N LEU A 34 -0.20 23.44 27.49
CA LEU A 34 0.55 23.44 26.23
C LEU A 34 2.03 23.84 26.43
N VAL A 35 2.30 24.79 27.32
CA VAL A 35 3.66 25.21 27.67
C VAL A 35 4.43 24.05 28.32
N ARG A 36 3.78 23.31 29.23
CA ARG A 36 4.44 22.19 29.96
C ARG A 36 4.62 20.94 29.10
N LYS A 37 3.63 20.56 28.29
CA LYS A 37 3.59 19.27 27.57
C LYS A 37 3.76 19.41 26.06
N GLY A 38 3.61 20.61 25.50
CA GLY A 38 3.60 20.84 24.06
C GLY A 38 2.43 20.12 23.35
N ARG A 39 2.32 20.31 22.04
CA ARG A 39 1.36 19.58 21.21
C ARG A 39 2.00 18.29 20.70
N ARG A 40 1.36 17.15 20.93
CA ARG A 40 1.78 15.87 20.33
C ARG A 40 1.29 15.80 18.88
N LYS A 41 2.21 15.57 17.94
CA LYS A 41 1.84 15.28 16.56
C LYS A 41 1.15 13.91 16.51
N LEU A 42 0.00 13.83 15.86
CA LEU A 42 -0.66 12.54 15.58
C LEU A 42 0.19 11.77 14.56
N ASN A 43 0.57 10.55 14.89
CA ASN A 43 1.22 9.66 13.96
C ASN A 43 0.21 9.15 12.92
N ALA A 44 0.29 9.67 11.70
CA ALA A 44 -0.52 9.17 10.59
C ALA A 44 -0.10 7.75 10.21
N LYS A 45 -1.07 6.85 10.05
CA LYS A 45 -0.79 5.49 9.55
C LYS A 45 -0.29 5.57 8.11
N SER A 46 0.80 4.87 7.80
CA SER A 46 1.33 4.76 6.45
C SER A 46 0.28 4.14 5.49
N LYS A 47 0.17 4.67 4.28
CA LYS A 47 -0.69 4.12 3.22
C LYS A 47 -0.09 2.87 2.57
N SER A 48 1.23 2.67 2.69
CA SER A 48 2.00 1.54 2.15
C SER A 48 2.90 0.90 3.22
N PRO A 49 2.32 0.20 4.21
CA PRO A 49 3.08 -0.32 5.36
C PRO A 49 4.16 -1.33 4.97
N ALA A 50 3.93 -2.13 3.93
CA ALA A 50 4.89 -3.16 3.53
C ALA A 50 6.20 -2.61 2.93
N LEU A 51 6.29 -1.33 2.61
CA LEU A 51 7.52 -0.70 2.14
C LEU A 51 8.43 -0.20 3.27
N GLU A 52 7.94 -0.11 4.52
CA GLU A 52 8.74 0.31 5.70
C GLU A 52 9.54 1.59 5.44
N ASN A 53 8.85 2.64 4.98
CA ASN A 53 9.41 3.95 4.63
C ASN A 53 10.40 3.98 3.45
N SER A 54 10.61 2.87 2.75
CA SER A 54 11.39 2.85 1.52
C SER A 54 10.53 3.28 0.33
N PRO A 55 11.05 4.02 -0.66
CA PRO A 55 10.29 4.43 -1.85
C PRO A 55 9.93 3.23 -2.73
N PHE A 56 10.82 2.27 -2.83
CA PHE A 56 10.65 1.03 -3.59
C PHE A 56 11.19 -0.16 -2.81
N ARG A 57 10.65 -1.35 -3.12
CA ARG A 57 11.18 -2.59 -2.56
C ARG A 57 11.14 -3.70 -3.61
N ARG A 58 12.21 -4.49 -3.67
CA ARG A 58 12.31 -5.65 -4.56
C ARG A 58 11.46 -6.79 -4.01
N GLY A 59 10.89 -7.58 -4.91
CA GLY A 59 10.14 -8.78 -4.57
C GLY A 59 10.12 -9.78 -5.71
N VAL A 60 9.61 -10.96 -5.44
CA VAL A 60 9.44 -12.06 -6.40
C VAL A 60 7.95 -12.31 -6.60
N CYS A 61 7.51 -12.42 -7.83
CA CYS A 61 6.14 -12.77 -8.18
C CYS A 61 5.86 -14.22 -7.76
N ILE A 62 4.87 -14.43 -6.88
CA ILE A 62 4.38 -15.76 -6.52
C ILE A 62 3.35 -16.22 -7.54
N GLN A 63 2.45 -15.30 -7.93
CA GLN A 63 1.36 -15.59 -8.82
C GLN A 63 0.98 -14.33 -9.61
N VAL A 64 0.69 -14.50 -10.88
CA VAL A 64 0.14 -13.45 -11.75
C VAL A 64 -1.30 -13.79 -12.09
N MET A 65 -2.23 -12.84 -11.86
CA MET A 65 -3.66 -13.08 -12.02
C MET A 65 -4.37 -11.82 -12.52
N THR A 66 -5.63 -11.97 -12.87
CA THR A 66 -6.53 -10.84 -13.16
C THR A 66 -7.55 -10.69 -12.05
N ARG A 67 -7.99 -9.46 -11.79
CA ARG A 67 -9.06 -9.14 -10.84
C ARG A 67 -10.08 -8.20 -11.46
N THR A 68 -11.34 -8.45 -11.15
CA THR A 68 -12.43 -7.55 -11.51
C THR A 68 -12.48 -6.36 -10.54
N PRO A 69 -12.74 -5.13 -11.04
CA PRO A 69 -12.89 -3.97 -10.19
C PRO A 69 -14.23 -3.99 -9.44
N LYS A 70 -14.35 -3.09 -8.47
CA LYS A 70 -15.63 -2.85 -7.80
C LYS A 70 -16.62 -2.13 -8.71
N LYS A 71 -17.94 -2.32 -8.48
CA LYS A 71 -18.99 -1.54 -9.14
C LYS A 71 -18.74 -0.01 -8.96
N PRO A 72 -19.01 0.85 -9.96
CA PRO A 72 -19.70 0.58 -11.22
C PRO A 72 -18.81 0.12 -12.38
N ASN A 73 -17.50 -0.06 -12.19
CA ASN A 73 -16.57 -0.39 -13.27
C ASN A 73 -16.54 -1.88 -13.59
N SER A 74 -16.27 -2.22 -14.85
CA SER A 74 -16.06 -3.58 -15.32
C SER A 74 -14.80 -3.65 -16.18
N ALA A 75 -13.90 -4.54 -15.85
CA ALA A 75 -12.66 -4.81 -16.60
C ALA A 75 -11.95 -6.03 -15.98
N MET A 76 -10.93 -6.54 -16.65
CA MET A 76 -10.00 -7.53 -16.10
C MET A 76 -8.67 -6.84 -15.81
N ARG A 77 -8.46 -6.41 -14.56
CA ARG A 77 -7.24 -5.71 -14.13
C ARG A 77 -6.15 -6.71 -13.81
N LYS A 78 -4.97 -6.51 -14.39
CA LYS A 78 -3.81 -7.38 -14.17
C LYS A 78 -3.13 -7.04 -12.85
N VAL A 79 -2.95 -8.04 -12.01
CA VAL A 79 -2.30 -7.91 -10.69
C VAL A 79 -1.35 -9.08 -10.46
N ALA A 80 -0.33 -8.88 -9.65
CA ALA A 80 0.55 -9.93 -9.21
C ALA A 80 0.59 -10.01 -7.69
N LYS A 81 0.62 -11.21 -7.15
CA LYS A 81 0.95 -11.48 -5.76
C LYS A 81 2.47 -11.56 -5.66
N VAL A 82 3.07 -10.65 -4.90
CA VAL A 82 4.53 -10.47 -4.80
C VAL A 82 4.97 -10.67 -3.37
N ARG A 83 5.99 -11.48 -3.15
CA ARG A 83 6.72 -11.60 -1.88
C ARG A 83 7.87 -10.62 -1.91
N LEU A 84 7.85 -9.66 -1.01
CA LEU A 84 8.91 -8.66 -0.87
C LEU A 84 10.12 -9.24 -0.11
N THR A 85 11.27 -8.58 -0.21
CA THR A 85 12.50 -8.97 0.48
C THR A 85 12.40 -8.96 2.01
N ASN A 86 11.43 -8.23 2.58
CA ASN A 86 11.13 -8.23 4.02
C ASN A 86 10.13 -9.31 4.45
N GLY A 87 9.79 -10.25 3.56
CA GLY A 87 8.87 -11.36 3.83
C GLY A 87 7.38 -11.04 3.68
N TYR A 88 6.98 -9.76 3.54
CA TYR A 88 5.58 -9.42 3.33
C TYR A 88 5.09 -9.86 1.95
N GLU A 89 3.90 -10.44 1.91
CA GLU A 89 3.20 -10.74 0.66
C GLU A 89 2.17 -9.64 0.37
N VAL A 90 2.26 -9.06 -0.81
CA VAL A 90 1.40 -7.95 -1.24
C VAL A 90 0.81 -8.21 -2.61
N ILE A 91 -0.36 -7.64 -2.85
CA ILE A 91 -0.95 -7.61 -4.19
C ILE A 91 -0.58 -6.28 -4.82
N ALA A 92 0.14 -6.34 -5.93
CA ALA A 92 0.60 -5.19 -6.69
C ALA A 92 -0.08 -5.14 -8.06
N TYR A 93 -0.49 -3.95 -8.48
CA TYR A 93 -1.07 -3.71 -9.78
C TYR A 93 0.00 -3.62 -10.85
N ILE A 94 -0.24 -4.26 -11.99
CA ILE A 94 0.61 -4.17 -13.18
C ILE A 94 0.03 -3.08 -14.08
N PRO A 95 0.67 -1.89 -14.19
CA PRO A 95 0.12 -0.81 -14.97
C PRO A 95 0.24 -1.06 -16.47
N ASP A 96 -0.75 -0.53 -17.22
CA ASP A 96 -0.85 -0.54 -18.67
C ASP A 96 -1.19 -1.89 -19.33
N GLU A 97 -1.21 -1.88 -20.64
CA GLU A 97 -1.54 -3.03 -21.47
C GLU A 97 -0.33 -3.95 -21.68
N GLY A 98 -0.57 -5.25 -21.66
CA GLY A 98 0.46 -6.25 -21.85
C GLY A 98 1.53 -6.28 -20.75
N HIS A 99 2.04 -7.43 -20.46
CA HIS A 99 3.20 -7.65 -19.58
C HIS A 99 3.85 -8.98 -19.90
N ASN A 100 5.13 -9.08 -19.53
CA ASN A 100 5.93 -10.30 -19.66
C ASN A 100 6.16 -11.01 -18.33
N LEU A 101 5.47 -10.58 -17.26
CA LEU A 101 5.66 -11.14 -15.92
C LEU A 101 5.05 -12.52 -15.81
N GLN A 102 5.81 -13.42 -15.20
CA GLN A 102 5.45 -14.79 -14.89
C GLN A 102 5.72 -15.08 -13.42
N GLU A 103 5.42 -16.28 -12.97
CA GLU A 103 5.83 -16.75 -11.66
C GLU A 103 7.36 -16.71 -11.55
N HIS A 104 7.85 -16.38 -10.36
CA HIS A 104 9.28 -16.21 -10.03
C HIS A 104 9.98 -14.99 -10.67
N SER A 105 9.30 -14.17 -11.48
CA SER A 105 9.86 -12.90 -11.97
C SER A 105 10.23 -11.97 -10.83
N ILE A 106 11.40 -11.38 -10.90
CA ILE A 106 11.88 -10.38 -9.94
C ILE A 106 11.35 -9.01 -10.35
N VAL A 107 10.68 -8.33 -9.43
CA VAL A 107 10.02 -7.05 -9.69
C VAL A 107 10.36 -6.00 -8.64
N LEU A 108 10.27 -4.73 -9.04
CA LEU A 108 10.36 -3.61 -8.14
C LEU A 108 8.95 -3.09 -7.85
N VAL A 109 8.61 -2.99 -6.56
CA VAL A 109 7.28 -2.58 -6.09
C VAL A 109 7.36 -1.21 -5.47
N ARG A 110 6.43 -0.33 -5.84
CA ARG A 110 6.22 1.01 -5.26
C ARG A 110 4.88 1.12 -4.56
N GLY A 111 4.74 2.09 -3.68
CA GLY A 111 3.45 2.45 -3.11
C GLY A 111 2.54 3.14 -4.13
N GLY A 112 1.25 3.04 -3.87
CA GLY A 112 0.19 3.66 -4.66
C GLY A 112 -1.07 2.81 -4.61
N ARG A 113 -2.17 3.38 -4.11
CA ARG A 113 -3.46 2.69 -4.05
C ARG A 113 -4.15 2.71 -5.40
N VAL A 114 -4.69 1.57 -5.80
CA VAL A 114 -5.63 1.48 -6.92
C VAL A 114 -7.04 1.67 -6.35
N LYS A 115 -7.69 2.80 -6.67
CA LYS A 115 -9.03 3.13 -6.16
C LYS A 115 -10.08 2.11 -6.58
N ASP A 116 -9.89 1.50 -7.73
CA ASP A 116 -10.78 0.58 -8.41
C ASP A 116 -10.73 -0.85 -7.86
N LEU A 117 -9.59 -1.25 -7.29
CA LEU A 117 -9.35 -2.60 -6.78
C LEU A 117 -9.26 -2.60 -5.25
N PRO A 118 -10.18 -3.27 -4.54
CA PRO A 118 -10.11 -3.40 -3.09
C PRO A 118 -8.82 -4.11 -2.64
N GLY A 119 -8.14 -3.56 -1.64
CA GLY A 119 -6.94 -4.17 -1.05
C GLY A 119 -5.64 -4.00 -1.83
N VAL A 120 -5.66 -3.44 -3.04
CA VAL A 120 -4.45 -3.19 -3.84
C VAL A 120 -3.88 -1.80 -3.52
N ARG A 121 -2.74 -1.77 -2.84
CA ARG A 121 -2.06 -0.54 -2.38
C ARG A 121 -0.69 -0.33 -3.01
N TYR A 122 -0.28 -1.19 -3.93
CA TYR A 122 1.05 -1.23 -4.52
C TYR A 122 0.98 -1.35 -6.02
N HIS A 123 2.02 -0.86 -6.69
CA HIS A 123 2.20 -0.97 -8.14
C HIS A 123 3.55 -1.58 -8.45
N ILE A 124 3.64 -2.33 -9.53
CA ILE A 124 4.90 -2.77 -10.11
C ILE A 124 5.48 -1.65 -10.98
N VAL A 125 6.77 -1.41 -10.86
CA VAL A 125 7.49 -0.44 -11.69
C VAL A 125 7.88 -1.12 -12.99
N ARG A 126 7.38 -0.57 -14.12
CA ARG A 126 7.68 -1.08 -15.46
C ARG A 126 9.07 -0.63 -15.94
N GLY A 127 9.71 -1.47 -16.77
CA GLY A 127 11.02 -1.15 -17.32
C GLY A 127 12.19 -1.35 -16.38
N THR A 128 11.97 -2.06 -15.25
CA THR A 128 13.00 -2.39 -14.25
C THR A 128 13.01 -3.88 -13.96
N LEU A 129 14.19 -4.44 -13.70
CA LEU A 129 14.38 -5.87 -13.44
C LEU A 129 13.69 -6.70 -14.55
N ASP A 130 12.86 -7.67 -14.19
CA ASP A 130 12.19 -8.55 -15.16
C ASP A 130 10.91 -7.93 -15.77
N ALA A 131 10.46 -6.77 -15.26
CA ALA A 131 9.29 -6.08 -15.81
C ALA A 131 9.66 -5.27 -17.05
N ALA A 132 9.32 -5.75 -18.23
CA ALA A 132 9.54 -5.01 -19.47
C ALA A 132 8.80 -3.67 -19.48
N GLY A 133 9.34 -2.68 -20.15
CA GLY A 133 8.64 -1.42 -20.45
C GLY A 133 7.45 -1.66 -21.36
N VAL A 134 6.55 -0.68 -21.44
CA VAL A 134 5.41 -0.74 -22.34
C VAL A 134 5.87 -0.39 -23.76
N GLU A 135 5.56 -1.24 -24.74
CA GLU A 135 5.90 -1.05 -26.13
C GLU A 135 5.07 0.09 -26.75
N ASN A 136 5.63 0.76 -27.74
CA ASN A 136 4.97 1.79 -28.55
C ASN A 136 4.39 2.99 -27.78
N ARG A 137 4.70 3.13 -26.49
CA ARG A 137 4.19 4.23 -25.68
C ARG A 137 4.96 5.52 -25.95
N LYS A 138 4.24 6.55 -26.39
CA LYS A 138 4.80 7.87 -26.74
C LYS A 138 4.68 8.87 -25.59
N GLN A 139 3.55 8.87 -24.86
CA GLN A 139 3.28 9.81 -23.76
C GLN A 139 3.52 9.18 -22.38
N GLY A 140 4.06 9.96 -21.44
CA GLY A 140 4.31 9.52 -20.08
C GLY A 140 5.31 8.35 -19.98
N ARG A 141 6.24 8.24 -20.89
CA ARG A 141 7.17 7.11 -21.06
C ARG A 141 7.89 6.70 -19.78
N SER A 142 8.33 7.63 -18.97
CA SER A 142 9.01 7.36 -17.70
C SER A 142 8.15 6.61 -16.69
N LYS A 143 6.83 6.82 -16.70
CA LYS A 143 5.89 6.11 -15.83
C LYS A 143 5.71 4.64 -16.20
N TYR A 144 5.99 4.31 -17.48
CA TYR A 144 5.76 2.98 -18.05
C TYR A 144 7.04 2.30 -18.54
N GLY A 145 8.20 2.86 -18.21
CA GLY A 145 9.49 2.28 -18.58
C GLY A 145 9.79 2.24 -20.09
N ALA A 146 9.10 3.06 -20.89
CA ALA A 146 9.30 3.09 -22.32
C ALA A 146 10.54 3.93 -22.70
N LYS A 147 11.45 3.36 -23.51
CA LYS A 147 12.64 4.04 -23.99
C LYS A 147 12.28 5.10 -25.04
N ARG A 148 13.10 6.14 -25.16
CA ARG A 148 12.96 7.12 -26.24
C ARG A 148 13.20 6.44 -27.60
N PRO A 149 12.33 6.65 -28.61
CA PRO A 149 12.61 6.17 -29.97
C PRO A 149 13.95 6.70 -30.41
N LYS A 150 14.81 5.87 -30.97
CA LYS A 150 16.03 6.32 -31.64
C LYS A 150 15.58 7.12 -32.88
N ALA A 151 16.15 8.31 -33.09
CA ALA A 151 15.97 9.00 -34.33
C ALA A 151 16.46 8.08 -35.46
N ALA A 152 15.66 7.93 -36.51
CA ALA A 152 16.11 7.21 -37.70
C ALA A 152 17.42 7.86 -38.17
N GLN A 153 18.50 7.11 -38.18
CA GLN A 153 19.71 7.55 -38.83
C GLN A 153 19.37 7.54 -40.32
N THR A 154 19.09 8.71 -40.87
CA THR A 154 19.10 8.91 -42.33
C THR A 154 20.52 8.61 -42.80
N LYS A 155 20.66 7.45 -43.46
CA LYS A 155 21.85 7.16 -44.26
C LYS A 155 21.86 8.06 -45.47
#